data_711259dd22f67b5bf191b00a3a0a34e2
#
_entry.id   711259dd22f67b5bf191b00a3a0a34e2
#
_cell.length_a   1.000
_cell.length_b   1.000
_cell.length_c   1.000
_cell.angle_alpha   90.00
_cell.angle_beta   90.00
_cell.angle_gamma   90.00
#
_symmetry.space_group_name_H-M   'P 1'
#
loop_
_entity.id
_entity.type
_entity.pdbx_description
1 polymer ?
#
loop_
_entity_poly.entity_id
_entity_poly.type
_entity_poly.pdbx_seq_one_letter_code
_entity_poly.pdbx_strand_id
1 'polypeptide(L)'
;MKKLEKILSINTLARRMIILLMILIWGWIDIATGYEYSFAVFYLIPVSIAAWFDNKRVTIFTIIAAGITWLYADFVSGHHYSNIIIPYWNAVVRLGFFSVVAFLVMKVRENLAAMTLMAMKDSLTLLNNARAFGLQYHELRLYKNKSGYKIAIALIDLDGFKAVNDQYGHSKGDDILVEFAEILKSVARPDDVVARLGGDEFVMILKDIHQKSAEIFEQKLRTAFLTSTLKQRYGVDFSMGIRIFEQLPENLDVATHQADQLMYQSKAQGKSQTVICMA
;
A
#
# COMPACT_ATOMS: atom_id res chain seq x y z
N MET A 1 -8.13 -20.29 4.93
CA MET A 1 -7.74 -18.99 5.45
C MET A 1 -8.03 -17.84 4.47
N LYS A 2 -7.51 -17.79 3.24
CA LYS A 2 -7.72 -16.69 2.25
C LYS A 2 -9.19 -16.32 1.96
N LYS A 3 -10.14 -17.28 1.96
CA LYS A 3 -11.58 -17.01 1.74
C LYS A 3 -12.23 -16.26 2.91
N LEU A 4 -11.91 -16.64 4.16
CA LEU A 4 -12.46 -16.01 5.37
C LEU A 4 -11.90 -14.58 5.51
N GLU A 5 -10.60 -14.39 5.30
CA GLU A 5 -9.94 -13.10 5.29
C GLU A 5 -10.56 -12.15 4.25
N LYS A 6 -10.88 -12.66 3.06
CA LYS A 6 -11.56 -11.91 2.00
C LYS A 6 -12.97 -11.48 2.41
N ILE A 7 -13.75 -12.34 3.10
CA ILE A 7 -15.10 -12.00 3.59
C ILE A 7 -15.01 -10.94 4.69
N LEU A 8 -14.10 -11.10 5.65
CA LEU A 8 -13.93 -10.18 6.76
C LEU A 8 -13.38 -8.80 6.34
N SER A 9 -12.64 -8.72 5.23
CA SER A 9 -12.08 -7.45 4.74
C SER A 9 -13.07 -6.62 3.89
N ILE A 10 -14.01 -7.26 3.17
CA ILE A 10 -14.84 -6.59 2.15
C ILE A 10 -16.15 -6.02 2.72
N ASN A 11 -16.81 -6.72 3.65
CA ASN A 11 -18.13 -6.31 4.13
C ASN A 11 -18.13 -5.99 5.63
N THR A 12 -18.12 -4.70 5.96
CA THR A 12 -18.09 -4.21 7.34
C THR A 12 -19.31 -4.64 8.15
N LEU A 13 -20.51 -4.66 7.55
CA LEU A 13 -21.73 -5.07 8.24
C LEU A 13 -21.71 -6.57 8.56
N ALA A 14 -21.40 -7.41 7.56
CA ALA A 14 -21.29 -8.86 7.74
C ALA A 14 -20.24 -9.22 8.81
N ARG A 15 -19.09 -8.57 8.80
CA ARG A 15 -18.04 -8.77 9.80
C ARG A 15 -18.54 -8.45 11.22
N ARG A 16 -19.20 -7.31 11.42
CA ARG A 16 -19.73 -6.91 12.74
C ARG A 16 -20.83 -7.85 13.22
N MET A 17 -21.67 -8.34 12.31
CA MET A 17 -22.66 -9.38 12.62
C MET A 17 -21.99 -10.70 13.03
N ILE A 18 -20.92 -11.11 12.36
CA ILE A 18 -20.15 -12.30 12.74
C ILE A 18 -19.52 -12.13 14.13
N ILE A 19 -18.91 -10.97 14.43
CA ILE A 19 -18.35 -10.65 15.75
C ILE A 19 -19.42 -10.78 16.84
N LEU A 20 -20.59 -10.18 16.63
CA LEU A 20 -21.68 -10.24 17.58
C LEU A 20 -22.19 -11.69 17.76
N LEU A 21 -22.38 -12.41 16.67
CA LEU A 21 -22.82 -13.80 16.70
C LEU A 21 -21.83 -14.69 17.48
N MET A 22 -20.53 -14.50 17.29
CA MET A 22 -19.49 -15.23 18.03
C MET A 22 -19.57 -14.95 19.53
N ILE A 23 -19.77 -13.70 19.95
CA ILE A 23 -19.92 -13.33 21.36
C ILE A 23 -21.16 -14.05 21.95
N LEU A 24 -22.29 -14.05 21.25
CA LEU A 24 -23.50 -14.70 21.69
C LEU A 24 -23.37 -16.23 21.76
N ILE A 25 -22.70 -16.85 20.78
CA ILE A 25 -22.43 -18.30 20.78
C ILE A 25 -21.57 -18.69 21.99
N TRP A 26 -20.47 -17.96 22.25
CA TRP A 26 -19.62 -18.26 23.40
C TRP A 26 -20.36 -18.03 24.73
N GLY A 27 -21.20 -16.97 24.83
CA GLY A 27 -22.05 -16.75 26.00
C GLY A 27 -23.04 -17.87 26.22
N TRP A 28 -23.67 -18.38 25.15
CA TRP A 28 -24.58 -19.52 25.24
C TRP A 28 -23.85 -20.81 25.67
N ILE A 29 -22.63 -21.06 25.14
CA ILE A 29 -21.81 -22.21 25.53
C ILE A 29 -21.42 -22.13 27.01
N ASP A 30 -20.98 -20.96 27.50
CA ASP A 30 -20.65 -20.74 28.91
C ASP A 30 -21.86 -21.07 29.82
N ILE A 31 -23.07 -20.64 29.44
CA ILE A 31 -24.31 -20.96 30.20
C ILE A 31 -24.61 -22.45 30.13
N ALA A 32 -24.50 -23.06 28.96
CA ALA A 32 -24.88 -24.47 28.74
C ALA A 32 -23.93 -25.48 29.44
N THR A 33 -22.66 -25.11 29.57
CA THR A 33 -21.62 -25.98 30.23
C THR A 33 -21.53 -25.73 31.73
N GLY A 34 -22.16 -24.69 32.24
CA GLY A 34 -22.08 -24.33 33.65
C GLY A 34 -20.73 -23.76 34.06
N TYR A 35 -20.51 -23.68 35.37
CA TYR A 35 -19.33 -23.00 35.93
C TYR A 35 -18.04 -23.85 35.93
N GLU A 36 -18.09 -25.14 35.62
CA GLU A 36 -16.93 -26.05 35.66
C GLU A 36 -15.94 -25.77 34.51
N TYR A 37 -16.41 -25.28 33.37
CA TYR A 37 -15.61 -24.95 32.21
C TYR A 37 -15.60 -23.44 31.94
N SER A 38 -14.44 -22.88 31.67
CA SER A 38 -14.32 -21.47 31.32
C SER A 38 -13.94 -21.30 29.85
N PHE A 39 -14.85 -20.73 29.06
CA PHE A 39 -14.61 -20.39 27.65
C PHE A 39 -14.12 -18.96 27.45
N ALA A 40 -13.68 -18.28 28.52
CA ALA A 40 -13.24 -16.87 28.49
C ALA A 40 -12.19 -16.58 27.42
N VAL A 41 -11.28 -17.52 27.15
CA VAL A 41 -10.24 -17.39 26.13
C VAL A 41 -10.81 -17.25 24.70
N PHE A 42 -11.95 -17.85 24.42
CA PHE A 42 -12.57 -17.83 23.10
C PHE A 42 -13.18 -16.46 22.74
N TYR A 43 -13.51 -15.62 23.73
CA TYR A 43 -13.93 -14.23 23.49
C TYR A 43 -12.78 -13.38 22.91
N LEU A 44 -11.53 -13.82 23.00
CA LEU A 44 -10.41 -13.18 22.31
C LEU A 44 -10.54 -13.23 20.80
N ILE A 45 -11.24 -14.22 20.23
CA ILE A 45 -11.38 -14.36 18.78
C ILE A 45 -12.18 -13.17 18.20
N PRO A 46 -13.44 -12.89 18.63
CA PRO A 46 -14.17 -11.72 18.16
C PRO A 46 -13.48 -10.40 18.50
N VAL A 47 -12.81 -10.28 19.66
CA VAL A 47 -12.05 -9.08 20.05
C VAL A 47 -10.85 -8.89 19.10
N SER A 48 -10.12 -9.94 18.76
CA SER A 48 -8.99 -9.87 17.82
C SER A 48 -9.43 -9.53 16.41
N ILE A 49 -10.56 -10.09 15.94
CA ILE A 49 -11.15 -9.73 14.64
C ILE A 49 -11.52 -8.25 14.60
N ALA A 50 -12.17 -7.72 15.64
CA ALA A 50 -12.50 -6.31 15.73
C ALA A 50 -11.25 -5.42 15.74
N ALA A 51 -10.22 -5.78 16.52
CA ALA A 51 -8.95 -5.06 16.61
C ALA A 51 -8.18 -5.03 15.28
N TRP A 52 -8.26 -6.12 14.50
CA TRP A 52 -7.55 -6.23 13.22
C TRP A 52 -8.25 -5.52 12.07
N PHE A 53 -9.57 -5.66 11.95
CA PHE A 53 -10.32 -5.22 10.77
C PHE A 53 -11.17 -3.96 10.99
N ASP A 54 -11.48 -3.57 12.21
CA ASP A 54 -12.31 -2.41 12.52
C ASP A 54 -11.51 -1.25 13.15
N ASN A 55 -12.22 -0.19 13.53
CA ASN A 55 -11.65 0.96 14.21
C ASN A 55 -11.65 0.79 15.75
N LYS A 56 -10.90 1.65 16.44
CA LYS A 56 -10.77 1.63 17.89
C LYS A 56 -12.11 1.65 18.64
N ARG A 57 -13.11 2.38 18.13
CA ARG A 57 -14.44 2.47 18.78
C ARG A 57 -15.17 1.13 18.75
N VAL A 58 -15.17 0.45 17.60
CA VAL A 58 -15.80 -0.88 17.47
C VAL A 58 -15.07 -1.91 18.33
N THR A 59 -13.74 -1.86 18.37
CA THR A 59 -12.93 -2.75 19.23
C THR A 59 -13.29 -2.56 20.71
N ILE A 60 -13.38 -1.33 21.21
CA ILE A 60 -13.77 -1.04 22.60
C ILE A 60 -15.19 -1.57 22.87
N PHE A 61 -16.12 -1.32 21.96
CA PHE A 61 -17.48 -1.83 22.10
C PHE A 61 -17.51 -3.37 22.16
N THR A 62 -16.72 -4.03 21.33
CA THR A 62 -16.61 -5.50 21.33
C THR A 62 -16.05 -6.04 22.64
N ILE A 63 -15.02 -5.38 23.22
CA ILE A 63 -14.47 -5.74 24.52
C ILE A 63 -15.53 -5.64 25.62
N ILE A 64 -16.27 -4.54 25.65
CA ILE A 64 -17.32 -4.31 26.64
C ILE A 64 -18.44 -5.34 26.48
N ALA A 65 -18.90 -5.57 25.24
CA ALA A 65 -19.92 -6.57 24.95
C ALA A 65 -19.49 -7.98 25.37
N ALA A 66 -18.25 -8.39 25.05
CA ALA A 66 -17.70 -9.68 25.47
C ALA A 66 -17.64 -9.81 27.01
N GLY A 67 -17.19 -8.75 27.70
CA GLY A 67 -17.13 -8.74 29.15
C GLY A 67 -18.52 -8.81 29.83
N ILE A 68 -19.51 -8.09 29.31
CA ILE A 68 -20.89 -8.13 29.79
C ILE A 68 -21.52 -9.50 29.56
N THR A 69 -21.35 -10.06 28.36
CA THR A 69 -21.89 -11.38 28.00
C THR A 69 -21.30 -12.46 28.90
N TRP A 70 -19.98 -12.41 29.11
CA TRP A 70 -19.32 -13.35 30.02
C TRP A 70 -19.83 -13.20 31.47
N LEU A 71 -19.91 -11.97 32.00
CA LEU A 71 -20.39 -11.70 33.37
C LEU A 71 -21.85 -12.19 33.56
N TYR A 72 -22.70 -11.97 32.55
CA TYR A 72 -24.05 -12.48 32.56
C TYR A 72 -24.10 -14.01 32.56
N ALA A 73 -23.29 -14.67 31.74
CA ALA A 73 -23.18 -16.13 31.68
C ALA A 73 -22.73 -16.70 33.02
N ASP A 74 -21.72 -16.08 33.67
CA ASP A 74 -21.22 -16.47 34.98
C ASP A 74 -22.30 -16.41 36.08
N PHE A 75 -23.14 -15.38 36.08
CA PHE A 75 -24.26 -15.30 37.02
C PHE A 75 -25.36 -16.36 36.76
N VAL A 76 -25.68 -16.61 35.48
CA VAL A 76 -26.76 -17.55 35.12
C VAL A 76 -26.32 -19.02 35.30
N SER A 77 -25.04 -19.32 35.14
CA SER A 77 -24.50 -20.69 35.29
C SER A 77 -24.48 -21.22 36.73
N GLY A 78 -24.94 -20.44 37.71
CA GLY A 78 -25.14 -20.90 39.10
C GLY A 78 -23.88 -20.94 39.94
N HIS A 79 -22.83 -20.20 39.59
CA HIS A 79 -21.61 -20.13 40.36
C HIS A 79 -21.82 -19.45 41.72
N HIS A 80 -21.51 -20.16 42.79
CA HIS A 80 -21.59 -19.64 44.16
C HIS A 80 -20.26 -19.08 44.62
N TYR A 81 -20.17 -17.77 44.67
CA TYR A 81 -18.99 -17.06 45.19
C TYR A 81 -19.09 -16.84 46.69
N SER A 82 -17.97 -16.97 47.39
CA SER A 82 -17.87 -16.66 48.83
C SER A 82 -18.04 -15.16 49.13
N ASN A 83 -17.87 -14.29 48.11
CA ASN A 83 -18.02 -12.84 48.23
C ASN A 83 -18.62 -12.26 46.94
N ILE A 84 -19.57 -11.34 47.10
CA ILE A 84 -20.27 -10.68 45.99
C ILE A 84 -19.34 -9.86 45.06
N ILE A 85 -18.15 -9.47 45.53
CA ILE A 85 -17.20 -8.66 44.77
C ILE A 85 -16.43 -9.53 43.75
N ILE A 86 -16.29 -10.84 43.97
CA ILE A 86 -15.45 -11.73 43.17
C ILE A 86 -15.83 -11.75 41.68
N PRO A 87 -17.11 -11.90 41.26
CA PRO A 87 -17.47 -11.88 39.85
C PRO A 87 -17.13 -10.58 39.16
N TYR A 88 -17.30 -9.44 39.83
CA TYR A 88 -16.95 -8.13 39.29
C TYR A 88 -15.43 -7.97 39.14
N TRP A 89 -14.65 -8.46 40.11
CA TRP A 89 -13.19 -8.51 40.03
C TRP A 89 -12.75 -9.34 38.82
N ASN A 90 -13.32 -10.52 38.65
CA ASN A 90 -13.04 -11.40 37.50
C ASN A 90 -13.39 -10.74 36.17
N ALA A 91 -14.50 -9.98 36.11
CA ALA A 91 -14.88 -9.21 34.91
C ALA A 91 -13.86 -8.12 34.61
N VAL A 92 -13.40 -7.36 35.60
CA VAL A 92 -12.34 -6.33 35.43
C VAL A 92 -11.05 -6.92 34.92
N VAL A 93 -10.61 -8.05 35.49
CA VAL A 93 -9.38 -8.75 35.04
C VAL A 93 -9.52 -9.19 33.58
N ARG A 94 -10.69 -9.75 33.17
CA ARG A 94 -10.95 -10.18 31.79
C ARG A 94 -10.99 -8.99 30.83
N LEU A 95 -11.67 -7.91 31.19
CA LEU A 95 -11.68 -6.66 30.40
C LEU A 95 -10.24 -6.11 30.23
N GLY A 96 -9.44 -6.15 31.28
CA GLY A 96 -8.02 -5.80 31.21
C GLY A 96 -7.27 -6.68 30.22
N PHE A 97 -7.44 -8.01 30.32
CA PHE A 97 -6.80 -8.97 29.43
C PHE A 97 -7.23 -8.78 27.97
N PHE A 98 -8.54 -8.65 27.71
CA PHE A 98 -9.05 -8.37 26.37
C PHE A 98 -8.52 -7.06 25.81
N SER A 99 -8.39 -6.03 26.65
CA SER A 99 -7.83 -4.72 26.27
C SER A 99 -6.36 -4.81 25.89
N VAL A 100 -5.55 -5.55 26.65
CA VAL A 100 -4.13 -5.78 26.33
C VAL A 100 -3.97 -6.52 25.01
N VAL A 101 -4.73 -7.59 24.81
CA VAL A 101 -4.67 -8.36 23.55
C VAL A 101 -5.10 -7.49 22.37
N ALA A 102 -6.21 -6.74 22.49
CA ALA A 102 -6.67 -5.85 21.44
C ALA A 102 -5.63 -4.77 21.11
N PHE A 103 -5.00 -4.18 22.14
CA PHE A 103 -3.92 -3.20 21.97
C PHE A 103 -2.74 -3.80 21.20
N LEU A 104 -2.29 -5.00 21.58
CA LEU A 104 -1.18 -5.68 20.88
C LEU A 104 -1.52 -5.99 19.42
N VAL A 105 -2.74 -6.48 19.15
CA VAL A 105 -3.21 -6.75 17.78
C VAL A 105 -3.25 -5.48 16.94
N MET A 106 -3.80 -4.39 17.46
CA MET A 106 -3.81 -3.09 16.77
C MET A 106 -2.39 -2.60 16.50
N LYS A 107 -1.48 -2.73 17.48
CA LYS A 107 -0.07 -2.31 17.34
C LYS A 107 0.68 -3.11 16.28
N VAL A 108 0.48 -4.43 16.25
CA VAL A 108 1.04 -5.30 15.20
C VAL A 108 0.52 -4.87 13.82
N ARG A 109 -0.79 -4.60 13.68
CA ARG A 109 -1.37 -4.12 12.42
C ARG A 109 -0.76 -2.79 11.97
N GLU A 110 -0.62 -1.82 12.88
CA GLU A 110 -0.01 -0.52 12.59
C GLU A 110 1.45 -0.67 12.14
N ASN A 111 2.23 -1.50 12.85
CA ASN A 111 3.62 -1.76 12.50
C ASN A 111 3.75 -2.44 11.12
N LEU A 112 2.90 -3.42 10.82
CA LEU A 112 2.88 -4.09 9.51
C LEU A 112 2.51 -3.10 8.39
N ALA A 113 1.54 -2.22 8.61
CA ALA A 113 1.18 -1.17 7.66
C ALA A 113 2.34 -0.20 7.42
N ALA A 114 3.01 0.25 8.50
CA ALA A 114 4.18 1.13 8.40
C ALA A 114 5.34 0.47 7.65
N MET A 115 5.65 -0.80 7.96
CA MET A 115 6.68 -1.58 7.22
C MET A 115 6.32 -1.73 5.74
N THR A 116 5.02 -1.95 5.43
CA THR A 116 4.56 -2.06 4.04
C THR A 116 4.74 -0.74 3.30
N LEU A 117 4.41 0.39 3.94
CA LEU A 117 4.61 1.73 3.36
C LEU A 117 6.09 2.04 3.13
N MET A 118 6.97 1.71 4.09
CA MET A 118 8.42 1.85 3.91
C MET A 118 8.94 0.97 2.76
N ALA A 119 8.40 -0.24 2.61
CA ALA A 119 8.73 -1.15 1.51
C ALA A 119 8.18 -0.72 0.13
N MET A 120 7.45 0.41 0.02
CA MET A 120 6.91 0.97 -1.22
C MET A 120 7.73 2.13 -1.78
N LYS A 121 8.77 2.56 -1.08
CA LYS A 121 9.64 3.64 -1.50
C LYS A 121 11.01 3.13 -1.88
N ASP A 122 11.65 3.80 -2.85
CA ASP A 122 13.08 3.67 -3.10
C ASP A 122 13.85 4.40 -2.00
N SER A 123 14.80 3.72 -1.38
CA SER A 123 15.51 4.22 -0.18
C SER A 123 16.39 5.44 -0.46
N LEU A 124 16.84 5.61 -1.71
CA LEU A 124 17.71 6.72 -2.11
C LEU A 124 16.89 7.95 -2.54
N THR A 125 15.97 7.76 -3.47
CA THR A 125 15.25 8.86 -4.14
C THR A 125 13.91 9.20 -3.49
N LEU A 126 13.41 8.37 -2.58
CA LEU A 126 12.09 8.47 -1.95
C LEU A 126 10.91 8.46 -2.95
N LEU A 127 11.17 8.16 -4.22
CA LEU A 127 10.14 7.83 -5.19
C LEU A 127 9.44 6.51 -4.84
N ASN A 128 8.36 6.19 -5.51
CA ASN A 128 7.85 4.84 -5.46
C ASN A 128 8.91 3.87 -6.02
N ASN A 129 8.98 2.67 -5.46
CA ASN A 129 9.81 1.62 -6.03
C ASN A 129 9.01 0.77 -7.03
N ALA A 130 9.65 -0.23 -7.66
CA ALA A 130 9.03 -1.13 -8.62
C ALA A 130 7.77 -1.83 -8.07
N ARG A 131 7.78 -2.20 -6.77
CA ARG A 131 6.61 -2.84 -6.12
C ARG A 131 5.42 -1.90 -6.01
N ALA A 132 5.66 -0.66 -5.56
CA ALA A 132 4.63 0.36 -5.48
C ALA A 132 4.05 0.71 -6.84
N PHE A 133 4.91 0.82 -7.86
CA PHE A 133 4.51 1.03 -9.24
C PHE A 133 3.56 -0.07 -9.74
N GLY A 134 3.92 -1.34 -9.53
CA GLY A 134 3.09 -2.48 -9.92
C GLY A 134 1.70 -2.49 -9.26
N LEU A 135 1.63 -2.16 -7.96
CA LEU A 135 0.35 -2.07 -7.25
C LEU A 135 -0.53 -0.94 -7.79
N GLN A 136 0.04 0.24 -8.03
CA GLN A 136 -0.71 1.38 -8.59
C GLN A 136 -1.16 1.12 -10.04
N TYR A 137 -0.35 0.43 -10.84
CA TYR A 137 -0.76 -0.03 -12.17
C TYR A 137 -1.99 -0.94 -12.12
N HIS A 138 -1.98 -1.97 -11.25
CA HIS A 138 -3.10 -2.88 -11.10
C HIS A 138 -4.36 -2.19 -10.58
N GLU A 139 -4.22 -1.25 -9.66
CA GLU A 139 -5.33 -0.45 -9.15
C GLU A 139 -5.95 0.38 -10.27
N LEU A 140 -5.15 1.10 -11.04
CA LEU A 140 -5.63 1.90 -12.19
C LEU A 140 -6.35 1.05 -13.22
N ARG A 141 -5.88 -0.17 -13.47
CA ARG A 141 -6.55 -1.08 -14.40
C ARG A 141 -7.96 -1.47 -13.93
N LEU A 142 -8.15 -1.66 -12.62
CA LEU A 142 -9.44 -2.04 -12.04
C LEU A 142 -10.46 -0.90 -12.05
N TYR A 143 -10.03 0.35 -11.91
CA TYR A 143 -10.91 1.52 -11.83
C TYR A 143 -11.39 2.03 -13.21
N LYS A 144 -11.00 1.39 -14.32
CA LYS A 144 -11.08 2.01 -15.62
C LYS A 144 -12.06 1.40 -16.60
N ASN A 145 -13.23 2.04 -16.70
CA ASN A 145 -14.14 1.91 -17.83
C ASN A 145 -14.75 3.26 -18.27
N LYS A 146 -14.01 4.39 -18.13
CA LYS A 146 -14.47 5.65 -18.70
C LYS A 146 -13.96 5.77 -20.14
N SER A 147 -14.87 5.85 -21.10
CA SER A 147 -14.56 6.12 -22.51
C SER A 147 -13.72 7.40 -22.63
N GLY A 148 -12.64 7.33 -23.41
CA GLY A 148 -11.77 8.46 -23.71
C GLY A 148 -10.62 8.74 -22.74
N TYR A 149 -10.53 8.02 -21.62
CA TYR A 149 -9.43 8.19 -20.65
C TYR A 149 -8.22 7.36 -21.06
N LYS A 150 -7.13 8.00 -21.47
CA LYS A 150 -5.89 7.35 -21.90
C LYS A 150 -4.83 7.44 -20.80
N ILE A 151 -4.00 6.41 -20.71
CA ILE A 151 -2.87 6.35 -19.76
C ILE A 151 -1.60 6.11 -20.57
N ALA A 152 -0.51 6.79 -20.21
CA ALA A 152 0.79 6.47 -20.75
C ALA A 152 1.71 5.87 -19.68
N ILE A 153 2.56 4.95 -20.14
CA ILE A 153 3.75 4.50 -19.41
C ILE A 153 4.94 5.17 -20.06
N ALA A 154 5.69 5.94 -19.28
CA ALA A 154 6.95 6.54 -19.69
C ALA A 154 8.09 5.82 -18.98
N LEU A 155 8.98 5.18 -19.72
CA LEU A 155 10.21 4.57 -19.21
C LEU A 155 11.40 5.47 -19.55
N ILE A 156 12.27 5.72 -18.58
CA ILE A 156 13.34 6.71 -18.64
C ILE A 156 14.63 6.09 -18.11
N ASP A 157 15.72 6.34 -18.78
CA ASP A 157 17.05 5.86 -18.40
C ASP A 157 18.08 7.00 -18.55
N LEU A 158 18.97 7.15 -17.58
CA LEU A 158 19.99 8.19 -17.58
C LEU A 158 21.19 7.84 -18.48
N ASP A 159 21.32 8.55 -19.57
CA ASP A 159 22.45 8.42 -20.49
C ASP A 159 23.75 8.93 -19.84
N GLY A 160 24.80 8.12 -19.89
CA GLY A 160 26.11 8.48 -19.34
C GLY A 160 26.29 8.25 -17.84
N PHE A 161 25.27 7.75 -17.12
CA PHE A 161 25.30 7.56 -15.67
C PHE A 161 26.46 6.66 -15.21
N LYS A 162 26.74 5.57 -15.92
CA LYS A 162 27.86 4.69 -15.61
C LYS A 162 29.21 5.42 -15.66
N ALA A 163 29.42 6.26 -16.67
CA ALA A 163 30.66 7.04 -16.80
C ALA A 163 30.86 8.01 -15.61
N VAL A 164 29.77 8.57 -15.09
CA VAL A 164 29.82 9.39 -13.87
C VAL A 164 30.24 8.57 -12.66
N ASN A 165 29.64 7.39 -12.46
CA ASN A 165 30.04 6.52 -11.35
C ASN A 165 31.54 6.13 -11.45
N ASP A 166 32.01 5.80 -12.65
CA ASP A 166 33.38 5.42 -12.88
C ASP A 166 34.36 6.61 -12.65
N GLN A 167 33.95 7.83 -12.95
CA GLN A 167 34.79 9.03 -12.85
C GLN A 167 34.73 9.71 -11.47
N TYR A 168 33.53 9.81 -10.88
CA TYR A 168 33.25 10.60 -9.66
C TYR A 168 32.85 9.76 -8.45
N GLY A 169 32.73 8.44 -8.63
CA GLY A 169 32.32 7.50 -7.58
C GLY A 169 30.81 7.43 -7.37
N HIS A 170 30.37 6.34 -6.72
CA HIS A 170 28.94 6.02 -6.51
C HIS A 170 28.20 7.08 -5.70
N SER A 171 28.85 7.72 -4.72
CA SER A 171 28.20 8.80 -3.95
C SER A 171 27.74 9.96 -4.83
N LYS A 172 28.51 10.29 -5.88
CA LYS A 172 28.12 11.32 -6.84
C LYS A 172 26.99 10.84 -7.76
N GLY A 173 27.03 9.56 -8.17
CA GLY A 173 25.90 8.93 -8.86
C GLY A 173 24.60 9.01 -8.05
N ASP A 174 24.68 8.74 -6.74
CA ASP A 174 23.53 8.83 -5.84
C ASP A 174 22.95 10.26 -5.78
N ASP A 175 23.80 11.29 -5.69
CA ASP A 175 23.37 12.70 -5.74
C ASP A 175 22.61 13.01 -7.05
N ILE A 176 23.10 12.51 -8.19
CA ILE A 176 22.49 12.68 -9.52
C ILE A 176 21.12 12.00 -9.59
N LEU A 177 21.02 10.79 -9.07
CA LEU A 177 19.74 10.08 -9.01
C LEU A 177 18.70 10.80 -8.16
N VAL A 178 19.11 11.38 -7.03
CA VAL A 178 18.23 12.20 -6.18
C VAL A 178 17.80 13.48 -6.89
N GLU A 179 18.74 14.21 -7.51
CA GLU A 179 18.42 15.44 -8.25
C GLU A 179 17.48 15.15 -9.42
N PHE A 180 17.70 14.08 -10.18
CA PHE A 180 16.80 13.67 -11.26
C PHE A 180 15.41 13.27 -10.77
N ALA A 181 15.34 12.58 -9.64
CA ALA A 181 14.06 12.23 -9.01
C ALA A 181 13.25 13.48 -8.61
N GLU A 182 13.90 14.51 -8.10
CA GLU A 182 13.24 15.79 -7.78
C GLU A 182 12.76 16.52 -9.06
N ILE A 183 13.53 16.45 -10.15
CA ILE A 183 13.09 16.98 -11.45
C ILE A 183 11.82 16.26 -11.91
N LEU A 184 11.78 14.91 -11.87
CA LEU A 184 10.59 14.14 -12.23
C LEU A 184 9.38 14.51 -11.38
N LYS A 185 9.55 14.64 -10.07
CA LYS A 185 8.47 15.09 -9.15
C LYS A 185 7.96 16.49 -9.50
N SER A 186 8.85 17.40 -9.86
CA SER A 186 8.48 18.80 -10.14
C SER A 186 7.58 18.97 -11.38
N VAL A 187 7.70 18.06 -12.35
CA VAL A 187 6.91 18.09 -13.59
C VAL A 187 5.68 17.19 -13.56
N ALA A 188 5.66 16.20 -12.66
CA ALA A 188 4.55 15.30 -12.47
C ALA A 188 3.33 16.00 -11.89
N ARG A 189 2.13 15.61 -12.34
CA ARG A 189 0.86 16.05 -11.74
C ARG A 189 0.60 15.27 -10.45
N PRO A 190 -0.25 15.79 -9.54
CA PRO A 190 -0.59 15.07 -8.30
C PRO A 190 -1.12 13.66 -8.51
N ASP A 191 -1.81 13.42 -9.63
CA ASP A 191 -2.38 12.11 -9.95
C ASP A 191 -1.41 11.18 -10.71
N ASP A 192 -0.29 11.70 -11.23
CA ASP A 192 0.71 10.90 -11.91
C ASP A 192 1.50 10.05 -10.91
N VAL A 193 2.01 8.91 -11.39
CA VAL A 193 2.86 8.03 -10.59
C VAL A 193 4.29 8.16 -11.06
N VAL A 194 5.20 8.42 -10.14
CA VAL A 194 6.65 8.46 -10.40
C VAL A 194 7.31 7.37 -9.58
N ALA A 195 8.14 6.54 -10.21
CA ALA A 195 8.85 5.45 -9.56
C ALA A 195 10.27 5.29 -10.11
N ARG A 196 11.15 4.70 -9.29
CA ARG A 196 12.46 4.20 -9.70
C ARG A 196 12.42 2.68 -9.70
N LEU A 197 12.79 2.07 -10.82
CA LEU A 197 12.80 0.60 -10.95
C LEU A 197 14.08 -0.02 -10.38
N GLY A 198 15.20 0.67 -10.51
CA GLY A 198 16.52 0.28 -10.02
C GLY A 198 17.62 0.92 -10.85
N GLY A 199 18.85 0.96 -10.34
CA GLY A 199 19.96 1.59 -11.07
C GLY A 199 19.63 3.03 -11.48
N ASP A 200 19.70 3.30 -12.77
CA ASP A 200 19.42 4.57 -13.44
C ASP A 200 18.07 4.59 -14.18
N GLU A 201 17.21 3.59 -13.94
CA GLU A 201 15.91 3.44 -14.58
C GLU A 201 14.78 4.02 -13.74
N PHE A 202 13.98 4.90 -14.36
CA PHE A 202 12.78 5.50 -13.81
C PHE A 202 11.56 5.19 -14.67
N VAL A 203 10.39 5.19 -14.06
CA VAL A 203 9.12 4.94 -14.76
C VAL A 203 8.03 5.87 -14.24
N MET A 204 7.14 6.28 -15.13
CA MET A 204 5.99 7.10 -14.78
C MET A 204 4.70 6.51 -15.36
N ILE A 205 3.59 6.67 -14.63
CA ILE A 205 2.24 6.52 -15.17
C ILE A 205 1.67 7.93 -15.30
N LEU A 206 1.40 8.35 -16.52
CA LEU A 206 0.77 9.63 -16.83
C LEU A 206 -0.71 9.38 -17.11
N LYS A 207 -1.57 10.01 -16.30
CA LYS A 207 -3.02 9.79 -16.36
C LYS A 207 -3.70 10.85 -17.25
N ASP A 208 -4.79 10.44 -17.91
CA ASP A 208 -5.58 11.29 -18.80
C ASP A 208 -4.71 12.06 -19.79
N ILE A 209 -3.96 11.30 -20.62
CA ILE A 209 -2.95 11.85 -21.50
C ILE A 209 -3.18 11.44 -22.95
N HIS A 210 -3.12 12.42 -23.84
CA HIS A 210 -3.16 12.26 -25.28
C HIS A 210 -1.78 12.60 -25.89
N GLN A 211 -1.60 12.30 -27.18
CA GLN A 211 -0.34 12.54 -27.90
C GLN A 211 0.24 13.95 -27.62
N LYS A 212 -0.56 14.98 -27.86
CA LYS A 212 -0.13 16.38 -27.66
C LYS A 212 0.22 16.69 -26.20
N SER A 213 -0.49 16.10 -25.24
CA SER A 213 -0.20 16.29 -23.82
C SER A 213 1.08 15.57 -23.41
N ALA A 214 1.40 14.43 -24.03
CA ALA A 214 2.66 13.73 -23.80
C ALA A 214 3.86 14.51 -24.36
N GLU A 215 3.69 15.15 -25.51
CA GLU A 215 4.71 16.06 -26.08
C GLU A 215 4.95 17.29 -25.18
N ILE A 216 3.89 17.88 -24.63
CA ILE A 216 4.00 19.00 -23.66
C ILE A 216 4.69 18.52 -22.37
N PHE A 217 4.37 17.33 -21.88
CA PHE A 217 5.02 16.73 -20.72
C PHE A 217 6.52 16.56 -20.99
N GLU A 218 6.88 15.98 -22.11
CA GLU A 218 8.29 15.82 -22.54
C GLU A 218 9.02 17.15 -22.55
N GLN A 219 8.46 18.17 -23.20
CA GLN A 219 9.06 19.51 -23.25
C GLN A 219 9.27 20.10 -21.88
N LYS A 220 8.31 19.96 -20.96
CA LYS A 220 8.44 20.42 -19.57
C LYS A 220 9.57 19.70 -18.84
N LEU A 221 9.61 18.36 -18.96
CA LEU A 221 10.66 17.55 -18.34
C LEU A 221 12.03 17.94 -18.92
N ARG A 222 12.14 18.02 -20.24
CA ARG A 222 13.39 18.41 -20.91
C ARG A 222 13.86 19.81 -20.49
N THR A 223 12.95 20.75 -20.39
CA THR A 223 13.26 22.11 -19.92
C THR A 223 13.73 22.10 -18.46
N ALA A 224 13.00 21.42 -17.57
CA ALA A 224 13.39 21.32 -16.17
C ALA A 224 14.76 20.63 -16.01
N PHE A 225 15.03 19.59 -16.80
CA PHE A 225 16.31 18.91 -16.82
C PHE A 225 17.44 19.83 -17.29
N LEU A 226 17.27 20.60 -18.38
CA LEU A 226 18.27 21.49 -18.92
C LEU A 226 18.56 22.71 -18.01
N THR A 227 17.63 23.05 -17.11
CA THR A 227 17.88 24.08 -16.09
C THR A 227 18.68 23.57 -14.90
N SER A 228 18.81 22.23 -14.75
CA SER A 228 19.66 21.60 -13.74
C SER A 228 21.12 21.63 -14.13
N THR A 229 21.98 21.25 -13.21
CA THR A 229 23.42 21.17 -13.46
C THR A 229 23.87 19.84 -14.07
N LEU A 230 22.98 18.85 -14.18
CA LEU A 230 23.29 17.47 -14.52
C LEU A 230 24.01 17.33 -15.88
N LYS A 231 23.47 17.96 -16.91
CA LYS A 231 24.06 17.91 -18.25
C LYS A 231 25.36 18.68 -18.35
N GLN A 232 25.37 19.93 -17.86
CA GLN A 232 26.52 20.82 -18.02
C GLN A 232 27.72 20.38 -17.20
N ARG A 233 27.48 19.86 -15.98
CA ARG A 233 28.53 19.55 -15.03
C ARG A 233 29.03 18.11 -15.14
N TYR A 234 28.12 17.16 -15.46
CA TYR A 234 28.44 15.75 -15.41
C TYR A 234 28.26 15.03 -16.75
N GLY A 235 27.75 15.72 -17.78
CA GLY A 235 27.53 15.10 -19.09
C GLY A 235 26.40 14.07 -19.11
N VAL A 236 25.55 14.04 -18.07
CA VAL A 236 24.38 13.15 -17.98
C VAL A 236 23.25 13.72 -18.82
N ASP A 237 22.53 12.87 -19.52
CA ASP A 237 21.27 13.18 -20.19
C ASP A 237 20.27 12.03 -19.93
N PHE A 238 19.11 12.03 -20.57
CA PHE A 238 18.18 10.92 -20.48
C PHE A 238 17.55 10.56 -21.81
N SER A 239 17.29 9.27 -21.98
CA SER A 239 16.51 8.68 -23.06
C SER A 239 15.16 8.22 -22.50
N MET A 240 14.06 8.48 -23.23
CA MET A 240 12.71 8.16 -22.76
C MET A 240 11.85 7.53 -23.84
N GLY A 241 11.06 6.50 -23.47
CA GLY A 241 10.00 5.93 -24.29
C GLY A 241 8.65 6.14 -23.64
N ILE A 242 7.70 6.76 -24.35
CA ILE A 242 6.33 6.97 -23.87
C ILE A 242 5.36 6.15 -24.71
N ARG A 243 4.72 5.16 -24.09
CA ARG A 243 3.63 4.38 -24.70
C ARG A 243 2.30 4.81 -24.15
N ILE A 244 1.42 5.31 -25.04
CA ILE A 244 0.05 5.73 -24.69
C ILE A 244 -0.90 4.59 -24.98
N PHE A 245 -1.73 4.22 -24.01
CA PHE A 245 -2.71 3.15 -24.07
C PHE A 245 -4.13 3.69 -24.01
N GLU A 246 -5.00 3.21 -24.87
CA GLU A 246 -6.45 3.38 -24.73
C GLU A 246 -7.01 2.48 -23.64
N GLN A 247 -6.44 1.27 -23.51
CA GLN A 247 -6.70 0.33 -22.44
C GLN A 247 -5.39 -0.28 -21.96
N LEU A 248 -5.15 -0.23 -20.64
CA LEU A 248 -3.95 -0.83 -20.07
C LEU A 248 -3.96 -2.35 -20.30
N PRO A 249 -2.84 -2.94 -20.74
CA PRO A 249 -2.65 -4.38 -20.80
C PRO A 249 -2.94 -5.07 -19.46
N GLU A 250 -3.33 -6.34 -19.50
CA GLU A 250 -3.55 -7.12 -18.27
C GLU A 250 -2.27 -7.31 -17.47
N ASN A 251 -1.17 -7.55 -18.16
CA ASN A 251 0.14 -7.75 -17.58
C ASN A 251 0.94 -6.45 -17.65
N LEU A 252 1.45 -6.02 -16.48
CA LEU A 252 2.35 -4.88 -16.35
C LEU A 252 3.61 -5.06 -17.22
N ASP A 253 4.18 -6.28 -17.27
CA ASP A 253 5.39 -6.55 -18.05
C ASP A 253 5.18 -6.26 -19.54
N VAL A 254 3.98 -6.50 -20.08
CA VAL A 254 3.64 -6.15 -21.45
C VAL A 254 3.64 -4.63 -21.66
N ALA A 255 3.06 -3.89 -20.72
CA ALA A 255 2.98 -2.43 -20.82
C ALA A 255 4.37 -1.78 -20.69
N THR A 256 5.17 -2.23 -19.73
CA THR A 256 6.54 -1.74 -19.53
C THR A 256 7.46 -2.12 -20.69
N HIS A 257 7.36 -3.35 -21.19
CA HIS A 257 8.14 -3.79 -22.35
C HIS A 257 7.88 -2.96 -23.61
N GLN A 258 6.62 -2.55 -23.86
CA GLN A 258 6.29 -1.67 -24.99
C GLN A 258 6.88 -0.27 -24.82
N ALA A 259 6.94 0.27 -23.61
CA ALA A 259 7.62 1.54 -23.35
C ALA A 259 9.15 1.40 -23.45
N ASP A 260 9.69 0.27 -22.99
CA ASP A 260 11.12 -0.07 -23.09
C ASP A 260 11.60 -0.13 -24.54
N GLN A 261 10.81 -0.75 -25.44
CA GLN A 261 11.13 -0.77 -26.87
C GLN A 261 11.25 0.63 -27.46
N LEU A 262 10.40 1.58 -27.03
CA LEU A 262 10.48 2.98 -27.47
C LEU A 262 11.72 3.69 -26.87
N MET A 263 12.04 3.44 -25.60
CA MET A 263 13.24 3.96 -24.96
C MET A 263 14.49 3.42 -25.64
N TYR A 264 14.52 2.13 -25.99
CA TYR A 264 15.62 1.54 -26.74
C TYR A 264 15.77 2.17 -28.14
N GLN A 265 14.67 2.46 -28.84
CA GLN A 265 14.67 3.21 -30.10
C GLN A 265 15.30 4.60 -29.92
N SER A 266 14.94 5.32 -28.86
CA SER A 266 15.56 6.59 -28.47
C SER A 266 17.08 6.45 -28.34
N LYS A 267 17.53 5.44 -27.60
CA LYS A 267 18.97 5.16 -27.43
C LYS A 267 19.67 4.83 -28.76
N ALA A 268 19.04 4.04 -29.62
CA ALA A 268 19.59 3.66 -30.95
C ALA A 268 19.67 4.83 -31.92
N GLN A 269 18.80 5.84 -31.80
CA GLN A 269 18.76 7.04 -32.65
C GLN A 269 19.73 8.16 -32.18
N GLY A 270 20.58 7.90 -31.20
CA GLY A 270 21.61 8.84 -30.75
C GLY A 270 21.48 9.30 -29.31
N LYS A 271 20.58 8.69 -28.53
CA LYS A 271 20.32 9.02 -27.09
C LYS A 271 19.76 10.43 -26.88
N SER A 272 19.58 10.83 -25.63
CA SER A 272 19.18 12.20 -25.24
C SER A 272 17.90 12.69 -25.92
N GLN A 273 16.95 11.80 -26.18
CA GLN A 273 15.69 12.07 -26.87
C GLN A 273 14.52 11.22 -26.35
N THR A 274 13.34 11.50 -26.86
CA THR A 274 12.12 10.80 -26.45
C THR A 274 11.39 10.27 -27.68
N VAL A 275 10.94 9.00 -27.60
CA VAL A 275 10.04 8.41 -28.61
C VAL A 275 8.66 8.23 -27.98
N ILE A 276 7.63 8.79 -28.63
CA ILE A 276 6.24 8.74 -28.17
C ILE A 276 5.41 7.96 -29.20
N CYS A 277 4.64 6.97 -28.75
CA CYS A 277 3.79 6.19 -29.63
C CYS A 277 2.46 5.87 -28.95
N MET A 278 1.37 5.88 -29.73
CA MET A 278 0.06 5.41 -29.31
C MET A 278 -0.09 3.92 -29.61
N ALA A 279 -0.72 3.17 -28.68
CA ALA A 279 -1.02 1.76 -28.85
C ALA A 279 -2.20 1.52 -29.79
#